data_1836a18a30af996fb4911fd167218aed
#
_entry.id   1836a18a30af996fb4911fd167218aed
#
_cell.length_a   1.000
_cell.length_b   1.000
_cell.length_c   1.000
_cell.angle_alpha   90.00
_cell.angle_beta   90.00
_cell.angle_gamma   90.00
#
_symmetry.space_group_name_H-M   'P 1'
#
loop_
_entity.id
_entity.type
_entity.pdbx_description
1 polymer ?
#
loop_
_entity_poly.entity_id
_entity_poly.type
_entity_poly.pdbx_seq_one_letter_code
_entity_poly.pdbx_strand_id
1 'polypeptide(L)'
;MIKLFACDLDGTLLNLFHTTDDKILAAIREVTDAGAHVAAATGRTSVWYTDGGFEPGTIEAICANGSIIRGRDGEVLKSYIVDPAFLEELIPAFPGICFDCVTSDSILSSNTREVREAGFVTDSPWRRILMRGMRAKASFLAHHRYEVPLAEILRHDVCKVNCRVPDPGMERELHAFLAEHAGTVVNAPFNPAMFEITDRACNKGESVAWLANYLGFSEDEVAVYGDGGNDIVMLDRFEHAYATSNGSDAAKRAAGNVIGNCATHAVPRHMVATLRSDRNRTVIS
;
A
#
# COMPACT_ATOMS: atom_id res chain seq x y z
N MET A 1 8.29 -10.31 22.67
CA MET A 1 7.65 -8.96 22.81
C MET A 1 7.60 -8.31 21.43
N ILE A 2 6.43 -7.78 21.07
CA ILE A 2 6.28 -7.14 19.75
C ILE A 2 7.03 -5.81 19.73
N LYS A 3 7.85 -5.63 18.68
CA LYS A 3 8.69 -4.44 18.45
C LYS A 3 8.28 -3.67 17.19
N LEU A 4 7.61 -4.32 16.22
CA LEU A 4 7.09 -3.68 15.02
C LEU A 4 5.62 -4.02 14.83
N PHE A 5 4.78 -3.01 14.66
CA PHE A 5 3.38 -3.12 14.29
C PHE A 5 3.21 -2.63 12.86
N ALA A 6 3.04 -3.53 11.89
CA ALA A 6 2.84 -3.18 10.48
C ALA A 6 1.36 -3.25 10.12
N CYS A 7 0.78 -2.13 9.71
CA CYS A 7 -0.65 -1.98 9.52
C CYS A 7 -0.98 -1.56 8.09
N ASP A 8 -1.89 -2.29 7.44
CA ASP A 8 -2.59 -1.70 6.31
C ASP A 8 -3.36 -0.46 6.77
N LEU A 9 -3.68 0.42 5.84
CA LEU A 9 -4.33 1.70 6.12
C LEU A 9 -5.85 1.65 5.94
N ASP A 10 -6.29 1.43 4.69
CA ASP A 10 -7.69 1.60 4.29
C ASP A 10 -8.55 0.39 4.68
N GLY A 11 -9.45 0.54 5.63
CA GLY A 11 -10.23 -0.57 6.19
C GLY A 11 -9.55 -1.25 7.37
N THR A 12 -8.33 -0.84 7.74
CA THR A 12 -7.52 -1.43 8.80
C THR A 12 -7.17 -0.41 9.89
N LEU A 13 -6.14 0.42 9.70
CA LEU A 13 -5.68 1.39 10.70
C LEU A 13 -6.52 2.67 10.71
N LEU A 14 -6.89 3.16 9.52
CA LEU A 14 -7.58 4.42 9.36
C LEU A 14 -9.08 4.32 9.74
N ASN A 15 -9.66 5.47 10.06
CA ASN A 15 -11.10 5.59 10.31
C ASN A 15 -11.94 5.47 9.02
N LEU A 16 -13.27 5.53 9.12
CA LEU A 16 -14.19 5.42 7.97
C LEU A 16 -14.04 6.54 6.92
N PHE A 17 -13.36 7.63 7.26
CA PHE A 17 -13.07 8.74 6.33
C PHE A 17 -11.71 8.58 5.65
N HIS A 18 -11.05 7.43 5.82
CA HIS A 18 -9.71 7.15 5.27
C HIS A 18 -8.64 8.14 5.75
N THR A 19 -8.77 8.63 6.97
CA THR A 19 -7.83 9.55 7.63
C THR A 19 -7.50 9.07 9.03
N THR A 20 -6.44 9.62 9.61
CA THR A 20 -6.18 9.50 11.05
C THR A 20 -7.15 10.38 11.86
N ASP A 21 -7.23 10.10 13.15
CA ASP A 21 -7.86 10.93 14.16
C ASP A 21 -7.05 10.87 15.46
N ASP A 22 -7.48 11.64 16.47
CA ASP A 22 -6.76 11.76 17.74
C ASP A 22 -6.54 10.41 18.45
N LYS A 23 -7.48 9.44 18.29
CA LYS A 23 -7.34 8.12 18.92
C LYS A 23 -6.29 7.27 18.23
N ILE A 24 -6.22 7.33 16.89
CA ILE A 24 -5.20 6.64 16.10
C ILE A 24 -3.83 7.24 16.43
N LEU A 25 -3.71 8.57 16.39
CA LEU A 25 -2.45 9.26 16.67
C LEU A 25 -1.98 9.05 18.12
N ALA A 26 -2.88 9.06 19.09
CA ALA A 26 -2.55 8.77 20.49
C ALA A 26 -2.02 7.34 20.68
N ALA A 27 -2.64 6.35 20.02
CA ALA A 27 -2.17 4.97 20.08
C ALA A 27 -0.78 4.80 19.43
N ILE A 28 -0.56 5.43 18.28
CA ILE A 28 0.77 5.44 17.62
C ILE A 28 1.81 6.03 18.55
N ARG A 29 1.54 7.21 19.14
CA ARG A 29 2.46 7.83 20.10
C ARG A 29 2.74 6.92 21.30
N GLU A 30 1.72 6.30 21.92
CA GLU A 30 1.94 5.38 23.05
C GLU A 30 2.86 4.22 22.69
N VAL A 31 2.69 3.65 21.46
CA VAL A 31 3.53 2.56 20.96
C VAL A 31 4.96 3.03 20.70
N THR A 32 5.14 4.18 20.06
CA THR A 32 6.48 4.70 19.71
C THR A 32 7.24 5.24 20.91
N ASP A 33 6.58 5.88 21.86
CA ASP A 33 7.15 6.32 23.14
C ASP A 33 7.61 5.12 24.00
N ALA A 34 7.01 3.97 23.77
CA ALA A 34 7.41 2.71 24.39
C ALA A 34 8.66 2.08 23.78
N GLY A 35 9.19 2.64 22.69
CA GLY A 35 10.33 2.13 21.96
C GLY A 35 10.00 1.08 20.88
N ALA A 36 8.71 0.84 20.61
CA ALA A 36 8.29 0.01 19.49
C ALA A 36 8.14 0.86 18.22
N HIS A 37 8.00 0.18 17.08
CA HIS A 37 7.85 0.78 15.77
C HIS A 37 6.45 0.56 15.22
N VAL A 38 5.95 1.53 14.45
CA VAL A 38 4.69 1.42 13.70
C VAL A 38 4.99 1.69 12.23
N ALA A 39 4.63 0.77 11.36
CA ALA A 39 4.77 0.92 9.91
C ALA A 39 3.41 0.87 9.22
N ALA A 40 3.16 1.82 8.33
CA ALA A 40 2.06 1.71 7.38
C ALA A 40 2.46 0.77 6.24
N ALA A 41 1.63 -0.23 5.89
CA ALA A 41 1.84 -1.13 4.76
C ALA A 41 0.67 -0.99 3.78
N THR A 42 0.79 -0.14 2.75
CA THR A 42 -0.34 0.35 1.96
C THR A 42 -0.15 0.25 0.45
N GLY A 43 -1.26 0.10 -0.29
CA GLY A 43 -1.28 0.27 -1.74
C GLY A 43 -1.18 1.73 -2.21
N ARG A 44 -1.32 2.70 -1.31
CA ARG A 44 -1.17 4.13 -1.63
C ARG A 44 0.25 4.41 -2.13
N THR A 45 0.37 5.42 -3.00
CA THR A 45 1.66 5.88 -3.51
C THR A 45 2.46 6.65 -2.46
N SER A 46 3.74 6.94 -2.70
CA SER A 46 4.66 7.52 -1.73
C SER A 46 4.33 8.94 -1.21
N VAL A 47 3.35 9.62 -1.78
CA VAL A 47 3.02 11.05 -1.49
C VAL A 47 2.01 11.20 -0.34
N TRP A 48 1.86 10.23 0.52
CA TRP A 48 0.74 10.10 1.47
C TRP A 48 0.95 10.74 2.86
N TYR A 49 2.17 11.13 3.25
CA TYR A 49 2.42 11.66 4.62
C TYR A 49 1.48 12.80 5.00
N THR A 50 1.29 13.76 4.09
CA THR A 50 0.38 14.89 4.31
C THR A 50 -1.09 14.51 4.14
N ASP A 51 -1.39 13.47 3.33
CA ASP A 51 -2.76 13.07 2.99
C ASP A 51 -3.37 12.09 4.01
N GLY A 52 -2.55 11.36 4.74
CA GLY A 52 -2.97 10.42 5.80
C GLY A 52 -3.19 11.07 7.15
N GLY A 53 -2.68 12.28 7.37
CA GLY A 53 -2.75 12.99 8.65
C GLY A 53 -1.81 12.43 9.72
N PHE A 54 -0.76 11.70 9.33
CA PHE A 54 0.27 11.23 10.25
C PHE A 54 1.26 12.35 10.59
N GLU A 55 1.77 12.32 11.80
CA GLU A 55 2.83 13.23 12.23
C GLU A 55 4.17 12.81 11.59
N PRO A 56 4.93 13.76 10.99
CA PRO A 56 6.25 13.45 10.47
C PRO A 56 7.16 12.83 11.55
N GLY A 57 7.97 11.85 11.17
CA GLY A 57 8.93 11.22 12.07
C GLY A 57 8.35 10.17 13.03
N THR A 58 7.05 9.86 12.96
CA THR A 58 6.43 8.92 13.92
C THR A 58 6.35 7.48 13.44
N ILE A 59 6.21 7.26 12.12
CA ILE A 59 6.03 5.92 11.56
C ILE A 59 6.91 5.68 10.34
N GLU A 60 7.26 4.44 10.11
CA GLU A 60 7.80 3.96 8.84
C GLU A 60 6.68 3.79 7.81
N ALA A 61 7.03 3.74 6.53
CA ALA A 61 6.05 3.55 5.46
C ALA A 61 6.51 2.52 4.43
N ILE A 62 5.63 1.58 4.16
CA ILE A 62 5.72 0.60 3.09
C ILE A 62 4.60 0.95 2.12
N CYS A 63 4.94 1.63 1.02
CA CYS A 63 4.03 2.20 0.04
C CYS A 63 3.96 1.36 -1.23
N ALA A 64 3.00 1.68 -2.10
CA ALA A 64 2.87 1.09 -3.43
C ALA A 64 2.83 -0.46 -3.41
N ASN A 65 2.04 -1.05 -2.49
CA ASN A 65 1.94 -2.50 -2.27
C ASN A 65 3.26 -3.18 -1.84
N GLY A 66 4.20 -2.43 -1.27
CA GLY A 66 5.48 -2.95 -0.84
C GLY A 66 6.66 -2.44 -1.66
N SER A 67 6.43 -1.82 -2.82
CA SER A 67 7.51 -1.45 -3.74
C SER A 67 8.42 -0.34 -3.22
N ILE A 68 7.97 0.46 -2.24
CA ILE A 68 8.76 1.59 -1.71
C ILE A 68 8.71 1.52 -0.19
N ILE A 69 9.88 1.40 0.44
CA ILE A 69 10.03 1.38 1.89
C ILE A 69 10.74 2.66 2.34
N ARG A 70 10.14 3.38 3.28
CA ARG A 70 10.65 4.63 3.82
C ARG A 70 10.87 4.55 5.32
N GLY A 71 11.91 5.19 5.79
CA GLY A 71 12.14 5.48 7.20
C GLY A 71 11.20 6.55 7.75
N ARG A 72 11.25 6.76 9.07
CA ARG A 72 10.45 7.78 9.78
C ARG A 72 10.74 9.20 9.31
N ASP A 73 11.94 9.46 8.85
CA ASP A 73 12.37 10.74 8.27
C ASP A 73 11.90 10.96 6.82
N GLY A 74 11.24 9.93 6.21
CA GLY A 74 10.78 9.95 4.83
C GLY A 74 11.84 9.53 3.82
N GLU A 75 13.07 9.22 4.25
CA GLU A 75 14.12 8.69 3.36
C GLU A 75 13.70 7.35 2.76
N VAL A 76 14.00 7.14 1.47
CA VAL A 76 13.77 5.87 0.79
C VAL A 76 14.87 4.89 1.22
N LEU A 77 14.48 3.88 2.00
CA LEU A 77 15.37 2.83 2.47
C LEU A 77 15.57 1.72 1.42
N LYS A 78 14.50 1.42 0.67
CA LYS A 78 14.51 0.40 -0.39
C LYS A 78 13.41 0.66 -1.40
N SER A 79 13.69 0.33 -2.66
CA SER A 79 12.71 0.27 -3.75
C SER A 79 12.82 -1.04 -4.50
N TYR A 80 11.68 -1.58 -4.94
CA TYR A 80 11.58 -2.65 -5.94
C TYR A 80 11.20 -1.99 -7.26
N ILE A 81 11.99 -2.22 -8.28
CA ILE A 81 11.87 -1.56 -9.58
C ILE A 81 11.24 -2.54 -10.57
N VAL A 82 10.19 -2.12 -11.24
CA VAL A 82 9.61 -2.83 -12.38
C VAL A 82 10.63 -2.85 -13.50
N ASP A 83 10.89 -4.04 -14.05
CA ASP A 83 11.87 -4.20 -15.13
C ASP A 83 11.62 -3.19 -16.27
N PRO A 84 12.59 -2.34 -16.61
CA PRO A 84 12.46 -1.41 -17.73
C PRO A 84 12.13 -2.10 -19.06
N ALA A 85 12.64 -3.31 -19.32
CA ALA A 85 12.31 -4.08 -20.52
C ALA A 85 10.81 -4.42 -20.58
N PHE A 86 10.19 -4.75 -19.45
CA PHE A 86 8.74 -4.94 -19.38
C PHE A 86 7.97 -3.65 -19.73
N LEU A 87 8.43 -2.49 -19.28
CA LEU A 87 7.79 -1.19 -19.60
C LEU A 87 7.96 -0.85 -21.09
N GLU A 88 9.10 -1.18 -21.71
CA GLU A 88 9.35 -1.01 -23.14
C GLU A 88 8.40 -1.83 -24.00
N GLU A 89 7.95 -2.99 -23.51
CA GLU A 89 6.97 -3.83 -24.20
C GLU A 89 5.53 -3.40 -23.87
N LEU A 90 5.21 -3.16 -22.61
CA LEU A 90 3.85 -2.87 -22.11
C LEU A 90 3.27 -1.58 -22.73
N ILE A 91 4.00 -0.47 -22.63
CA ILE A 91 3.45 0.85 -22.97
C ILE A 91 3.13 0.97 -24.48
N PRO A 92 4.01 0.53 -25.39
CA PRO A 92 3.69 0.54 -26.83
C PRO A 92 2.64 -0.49 -27.26
N ALA A 93 2.53 -1.63 -26.56
CA ALA A 93 1.53 -2.65 -26.86
C ALA A 93 0.08 -2.15 -26.63
N PHE A 94 -0.11 -1.21 -25.69
CA PHE A 94 -1.43 -0.70 -25.31
C PHE A 94 -1.52 0.84 -25.38
N PRO A 95 -1.41 1.45 -26.57
CA PRO A 95 -1.36 2.91 -26.72
C PRO A 95 -2.65 3.61 -26.31
N GLY A 96 -3.77 2.89 -26.19
CA GLY A 96 -5.07 3.39 -25.72
C GLY A 96 -5.22 3.41 -24.20
N ILE A 97 -4.25 2.86 -23.44
CA ILE A 97 -4.26 2.83 -21.99
C ILE A 97 -3.35 3.94 -21.45
N CYS A 98 -3.80 4.62 -20.40
CA CYS A 98 -2.93 5.50 -19.62
C CYS A 98 -2.30 4.70 -18.48
N PHE A 99 -1.01 4.45 -18.54
CA PHE A 99 -0.24 3.84 -17.48
C PHE A 99 0.34 4.92 -16.56
N ASP A 100 -0.06 4.88 -15.29
CA ASP A 100 0.49 5.71 -14.22
C ASP A 100 1.74 5.00 -13.66
N CYS A 101 2.92 5.37 -14.14
CA CYS A 101 4.21 4.85 -13.67
C CYS A 101 4.61 5.60 -12.39
N VAL A 102 4.51 4.91 -11.26
CA VAL A 102 4.78 5.45 -9.93
C VAL A 102 6.24 5.29 -9.58
N THR A 103 6.88 6.39 -9.23
CA THR A 103 8.25 6.44 -8.69
C THR A 103 8.22 6.77 -7.20
N SER A 104 9.36 6.90 -6.58
CA SER A 104 9.44 7.30 -5.16
C SER A 104 8.90 8.70 -4.87
N ASP A 105 8.88 9.60 -5.86
CA ASP A 105 8.56 11.02 -5.68
C ASP A 105 7.51 11.56 -6.65
N SER A 106 7.16 10.81 -7.71
CA SER A 106 6.26 11.31 -8.76
C SER A 106 5.41 10.20 -9.39
N ILE A 107 4.43 10.61 -10.17
CA ILE A 107 3.63 9.75 -11.04
C ILE A 107 3.81 10.25 -12.47
N LEU A 108 4.32 9.39 -13.34
CA LEU A 108 4.57 9.65 -14.75
C LEU A 108 3.52 8.91 -15.56
N SER A 109 2.53 9.60 -16.09
CA SER A 109 1.48 9.00 -16.91
C SER A 109 1.89 8.98 -18.38
N SER A 110 1.77 7.82 -19.01
CA SER A 110 2.14 7.59 -20.41
C SER A 110 1.21 8.27 -21.41
N ASN A 111 0.05 8.75 -20.99
CA ASN A 111 -0.98 9.32 -21.86
C ASN A 111 -1.61 10.58 -21.25
N THR A 112 -2.60 11.15 -21.94
CA THR A 112 -3.28 12.36 -21.49
C THR A 112 -4.13 12.12 -20.23
N ARG A 113 -4.46 13.21 -19.56
CA ARG A 113 -5.39 13.18 -18.42
C ARG A 113 -6.78 12.68 -18.80
N GLU A 114 -7.23 13.02 -20.01
CA GLU A 114 -8.54 12.63 -20.53
C GLU A 114 -8.62 11.11 -20.71
N VAL A 115 -7.59 10.48 -21.30
CA VAL A 115 -7.50 9.03 -21.46
C VAL A 115 -7.49 8.35 -20.09
N ARG A 116 -6.73 8.86 -19.15
CA ARG A 116 -6.72 8.36 -17.77
C ARG A 116 -8.09 8.45 -17.11
N GLU A 117 -8.78 9.58 -17.23
CA GLU A 117 -10.09 9.81 -16.62
C GLU A 117 -11.19 8.95 -17.29
N ALA A 118 -11.07 8.63 -18.58
CA ALA A 118 -11.99 7.72 -19.28
C ALA A 118 -12.02 6.33 -18.63
N GLY A 119 -10.91 5.84 -18.09
CA GLY A 119 -10.86 4.57 -17.34
C GLY A 119 -11.70 4.55 -16.06
N PHE A 120 -12.14 5.72 -15.55
CA PHE A 120 -12.97 5.82 -14.34
C PHE A 120 -14.47 5.92 -14.64
N VAL A 121 -14.88 5.86 -15.88
CA VAL A 121 -16.30 5.98 -16.30
C VAL A 121 -17.16 4.83 -15.78
N THR A 122 -16.57 3.65 -15.56
CA THR A 122 -17.25 2.47 -15.00
C THR A 122 -17.51 2.57 -13.49
N ASP A 123 -16.95 3.54 -12.79
CA ASP A 123 -17.22 3.75 -11.37
C ASP A 123 -18.65 4.30 -11.15
N SER A 124 -19.29 3.88 -10.04
CA SER A 124 -20.60 4.43 -9.65
C SER A 124 -20.53 5.96 -9.48
N PRO A 125 -21.63 6.69 -9.75
CA PRO A 125 -21.67 8.15 -9.63
C PRO A 125 -21.20 8.68 -8.28
N TRP A 126 -21.54 7.98 -7.19
CA TRP A 126 -21.14 8.33 -5.82
C TRP A 126 -19.64 8.16 -5.59
N ARG A 127 -19.07 7.11 -6.14
CA ARG A 127 -17.61 6.86 -6.06
C ARG A 127 -16.83 7.90 -6.83
N ARG A 128 -17.35 8.34 -7.98
CA ARG A 128 -16.76 9.44 -8.78
C ARG A 128 -16.76 10.77 -8.01
N ILE A 129 -17.83 11.09 -7.28
CA ILE A 129 -17.94 12.31 -6.45
C ILE A 129 -16.94 12.24 -5.28
N LEU A 130 -16.89 11.11 -4.56
CA LEU A 130 -15.97 10.89 -3.46
C LEU A 130 -14.50 11.02 -3.90
N MET A 131 -14.15 10.36 -5.01
CA MET A 131 -12.81 10.41 -5.60
C MET A 131 -12.44 11.81 -6.10
N ARG A 132 -13.42 12.59 -6.58
CA ARG A 132 -13.19 13.99 -7.00
C ARG A 132 -12.85 14.88 -5.81
N GLY A 133 -13.47 14.68 -4.65
CA GLY A 133 -13.15 15.37 -3.40
C GLY A 133 -11.77 15.00 -2.86
N MET A 134 -11.38 13.73 -2.94
CA MET A 134 -10.05 13.26 -2.52
C MET A 134 -8.93 13.76 -3.46
N ARG A 135 -9.20 13.90 -4.76
CA ARG A 135 -8.25 14.43 -5.76
C ARG A 135 -8.01 15.94 -5.65
N ALA A 136 -8.90 16.66 -4.98
CA ALA A 136 -8.76 18.12 -4.80
C ALA A 136 -7.66 18.51 -3.80
N LYS A 137 -7.03 17.54 -3.12
CA LYS A 137 -5.87 17.83 -2.27
C LYS A 137 -4.64 18.12 -3.12
N ALA A 138 -4.11 19.32 -2.98
CA ALA A 138 -3.08 19.90 -3.83
C ALA A 138 -1.77 19.10 -3.94
N SER A 139 -1.41 18.33 -2.91
CA SER A 139 -0.20 17.49 -2.87
C SER A 139 -0.19 16.39 -3.93
N PHE A 140 -1.34 15.77 -4.22
CA PHE A 140 -1.44 14.71 -5.24
C PHE A 140 -1.20 15.24 -6.66
N LEU A 141 -1.59 16.48 -6.94
CA LEU A 141 -1.47 17.09 -8.27
C LEU A 141 -0.06 17.61 -8.57
N ALA A 142 0.68 18.02 -7.57
CA ALA A 142 2.00 18.65 -7.72
C ALA A 142 3.08 17.68 -8.27
N HIS A 143 2.90 16.38 -8.08
CA HIS A 143 3.88 15.34 -8.47
C HIS A 143 3.38 14.44 -9.61
N HIS A 144 2.28 14.80 -10.28
CA HIS A 144 1.69 14.03 -11.36
C HIS A 144 1.94 14.73 -12.71
N ARG A 145 2.63 14.03 -13.60
CA ARG A 145 2.96 14.48 -14.96
C ARG A 145 2.26 13.59 -15.97
N TYR A 146 1.66 14.20 -16.99
CA TYR A 146 0.96 13.50 -18.07
C TYR A 146 1.74 13.55 -19.38
N GLU A 147 1.42 12.68 -20.32
CA GLU A 147 2.03 12.60 -21.65
C GLU A 147 3.55 12.51 -21.60
N VAL A 148 4.06 11.76 -20.58
CA VAL A 148 5.49 11.57 -20.41
C VAL A 148 5.97 10.54 -21.43
N PRO A 149 6.95 10.90 -22.32
CA PRO A 149 7.47 9.96 -23.30
C PRO A 149 8.09 8.71 -22.65
N LEU A 150 7.93 7.54 -23.27
CA LEU A 150 8.50 6.28 -22.77
C LEU A 150 10.00 6.42 -22.46
N ALA A 151 10.77 7.03 -23.37
CA ALA A 151 12.20 7.24 -23.16
C ALA A 151 12.55 8.09 -21.92
N GLU A 152 11.62 8.91 -21.43
CA GLU A 152 11.77 9.65 -20.18
C GLU A 152 11.34 8.77 -19.00
N ILE A 153 10.22 8.04 -19.10
CA ILE A 153 9.76 7.10 -18.07
C ILE A 153 10.86 6.11 -17.70
N LEU A 154 11.54 5.57 -18.71
CA LEU A 154 12.64 4.60 -18.54
C LEU A 154 13.91 5.16 -17.86
N ARG A 155 14.01 6.47 -17.67
CA ARG A 155 15.11 7.08 -16.89
C ARG A 155 14.82 7.15 -15.41
N HIS A 156 13.63 6.76 -15.00
CA HIS A 156 13.19 6.79 -13.62
C HIS A 156 13.01 5.37 -13.06
N ASP A 157 13.23 5.23 -11.77
CA ASP A 157 12.96 4.01 -11.02
C ASP A 157 11.46 3.84 -10.82
N VAL A 158 10.79 3.19 -11.78
CA VAL A 158 9.35 2.90 -11.71
C VAL A 158 9.13 1.74 -10.74
N CYS A 159 8.44 2.00 -9.65
CA CYS A 159 8.20 1.02 -8.58
C CYS A 159 6.85 0.30 -8.71
N LYS A 160 5.88 0.93 -9.38
CA LYS A 160 4.54 0.39 -9.59
C LYS A 160 3.93 1.00 -10.85
N VAL A 161 3.14 0.23 -11.56
CA VAL A 161 2.33 0.72 -12.69
C VAL A 161 0.86 0.52 -12.38
N ASN A 162 0.09 1.61 -12.41
CA ASN A 162 -1.36 1.55 -12.26
C ASN A 162 -2.04 1.86 -13.60
N CYS A 163 -3.11 1.15 -13.91
CA CYS A 163 -4.00 1.56 -14.98
C CYS A 163 -5.43 1.09 -14.75
N ARG A 164 -6.36 1.64 -15.52
CA ARG A 164 -7.73 1.18 -15.66
C ARG A 164 -8.06 1.01 -17.12
N VAL A 165 -8.76 -0.06 -17.44
CA VAL A 165 -9.11 -0.41 -18.80
C VAL A 165 -10.62 -0.44 -18.91
N PRO A 166 -11.25 0.53 -19.59
CA PRO A 166 -12.71 0.58 -19.72
C PRO A 166 -13.27 -0.42 -20.75
N ASP A 167 -12.43 -0.87 -21.69
CA ASP A 167 -12.83 -1.82 -22.75
C ASP A 167 -12.55 -3.26 -22.30
N PRO A 168 -13.58 -4.14 -22.25
CA PRO A 168 -13.40 -5.54 -21.82
C PRO A 168 -12.54 -6.39 -22.76
N GLY A 169 -12.40 -6.00 -24.04
CA GLY A 169 -11.51 -6.68 -25.00
C GLY A 169 -10.06 -6.42 -24.63
N MET A 170 -9.72 -5.15 -24.52
CA MET A 170 -8.39 -4.67 -24.12
C MET A 170 -8.01 -5.15 -22.71
N GLU A 171 -8.98 -5.25 -21.79
CA GLU A 171 -8.76 -5.81 -20.45
C GLU A 171 -8.29 -7.28 -20.53
N ARG A 172 -8.94 -8.10 -21.37
CA ARG A 172 -8.53 -9.51 -21.57
C ARG A 172 -7.12 -9.60 -22.21
N GLU A 173 -6.85 -8.73 -23.18
CA GLU A 173 -5.51 -8.68 -23.82
C GLU A 173 -4.42 -8.30 -22.82
N LEU A 174 -4.68 -7.30 -21.96
CA LEU A 174 -3.74 -6.93 -20.90
C LEU A 174 -3.54 -8.05 -19.87
N HIS A 175 -4.61 -8.76 -19.48
CA HIS A 175 -4.49 -9.95 -18.62
C HIS A 175 -3.62 -11.04 -19.27
N ALA A 176 -3.81 -11.32 -20.56
CA ALA A 176 -2.99 -12.30 -21.29
C ALA A 176 -1.51 -11.86 -21.35
N PHE A 177 -1.26 -10.60 -21.67
CA PHE A 177 0.08 -10.02 -21.67
C PHE A 177 0.77 -10.14 -20.30
N LEU A 178 0.07 -9.83 -19.21
CA LEU A 178 0.62 -9.96 -17.86
C LEU A 178 0.87 -11.42 -17.47
N ALA A 179 0.07 -12.37 -17.97
CA ALA A 179 0.29 -13.79 -17.74
C ALA A 179 1.58 -14.29 -18.42
N GLU A 180 1.90 -13.79 -19.61
CA GLU A 180 3.18 -14.07 -20.29
C GLU A 180 4.38 -13.52 -19.52
N HIS A 181 4.20 -12.42 -18.80
CA HIS A 181 5.25 -11.76 -17.99
C HIS A 181 5.20 -12.13 -16.49
N ALA A 182 4.44 -13.16 -16.11
CA ALA A 182 4.27 -13.55 -14.71
C ALA A 182 5.57 -13.99 -14.02
N GLY A 183 6.66 -14.17 -14.75
CA GLY A 183 8.01 -14.40 -14.21
C GLY A 183 8.68 -13.16 -13.63
N THR A 184 8.31 -11.97 -14.09
CA THR A 184 8.94 -10.69 -13.74
C THR A 184 8.03 -9.74 -12.97
N VAL A 185 6.72 -9.75 -13.25
CA VAL A 185 5.76 -8.85 -12.62
C VAL A 185 4.58 -9.61 -12.01
N VAL A 186 3.87 -8.92 -11.11
CA VAL A 186 2.61 -9.39 -10.52
C VAL A 186 1.58 -8.27 -10.58
N ASN A 187 0.33 -8.63 -10.88
CA ASN A 187 -0.82 -7.75 -10.74
C ASN A 187 -1.58 -8.11 -9.46
N ALA A 188 -1.52 -7.24 -8.45
CA ALA A 188 -2.15 -7.45 -7.16
C ALA A 188 -3.06 -6.26 -6.78
N PRO A 189 -4.20 -6.08 -7.48
CA PRO A 189 -5.06 -4.94 -7.27
C PRO A 189 -5.85 -5.04 -5.96
N PHE A 190 -5.96 -3.92 -5.25
CA PHE A 190 -6.92 -3.74 -4.17
C PHE A 190 -8.37 -3.69 -4.71
N ASN A 191 -8.55 -3.10 -5.90
CA ASN A 191 -9.85 -2.94 -6.55
C ASN A 191 -9.86 -3.71 -7.89
N PRO A 192 -10.80 -4.65 -8.11
CA PRO A 192 -10.86 -5.41 -9.36
C PRO A 192 -10.92 -4.59 -10.65
N ALA A 193 -11.39 -3.33 -10.59
CA ALA A 193 -11.42 -2.42 -11.73
C ALA A 193 -10.06 -1.75 -12.02
N MET A 194 -9.02 -2.07 -11.27
CA MET A 194 -7.68 -1.52 -11.46
C MET A 194 -6.67 -2.62 -11.75
N PHE A 195 -5.66 -2.26 -12.52
CA PHE A 195 -4.40 -3.00 -12.56
C PHE A 195 -3.39 -2.29 -11.66
N GLU A 196 -2.74 -3.05 -10.80
CA GLU A 196 -1.67 -2.60 -9.91
C GLU A 196 -0.49 -3.55 -10.07
N ILE A 197 0.41 -3.19 -11.00
CA ILE A 197 1.49 -4.03 -11.46
C ILE A 197 2.78 -3.61 -10.74
N THR A 198 3.44 -4.58 -10.10
CA THR A 198 4.71 -4.38 -9.40
C THR A 198 5.70 -5.46 -9.81
N ASP A 199 6.97 -5.28 -9.44
CA ASP A 199 7.96 -6.36 -9.51
C ASP A 199 7.46 -7.61 -8.77
N ARG A 200 7.72 -8.80 -9.31
CA ARG A 200 7.23 -10.07 -8.75
C ARG A 200 7.76 -10.35 -7.34
N ALA A 201 8.97 -9.92 -7.03
CA ALA A 201 9.56 -10.10 -5.71
C ALA A 201 8.95 -9.17 -4.65
N CYS A 202 8.09 -8.22 -5.08
CA CYS A 202 7.50 -7.23 -4.20
C CYS A 202 6.11 -7.65 -3.73
N ASN A 203 5.88 -7.59 -2.45
CA ASN A 203 4.57 -7.60 -1.79
C ASN A 203 4.70 -7.05 -0.37
N LYS A 204 3.58 -6.76 0.28
CA LYS A 204 3.59 -6.19 1.64
C LYS A 204 4.32 -7.10 2.65
N GLY A 205 4.18 -8.41 2.55
CA GLY A 205 4.82 -9.37 3.47
C GLY A 205 6.34 -9.35 3.38
N GLU A 206 6.90 -9.42 2.16
CA GLU A 206 8.34 -9.33 1.93
C GLU A 206 8.91 -8.00 2.41
N SER A 207 8.18 -6.92 2.19
CA SER A 207 8.63 -5.58 2.57
C SER A 207 8.57 -5.32 4.07
N VAL A 208 7.57 -5.88 4.78
CA VAL A 208 7.52 -5.85 6.25
C VAL A 208 8.66 -6.68 6.83
N ALA A 209 8.93 -7.88 6.30
CA ALA A 209 10.04 -8.72 6.76
C ALA A 209 11.40 -8.05 6.52
N TRP A 210 11.57 -7.41 5.36
CA TRP A 210 12.77 -6.63 5.08
C TRP A 210 12.94 -5.47 6.06
N LEU A 211 11.87 -4.70 6.32
CA LEU A 211 11.91 -3.58 7.28
C LEU A 211 12.22 -4.06 8.70
N ALA A 212 11.60 -5.15 9.15
CA ALA A 212 11.90 -5.75 10.45
C ALA A 212 13.38 -6.09 10.58
N ASN A 213 13.95 -6.79 9.59
CA ASN A 213 15.37 -7.12 9.56
C ASN A 213 16.28 -5.87 9.53
N TYR A 214 15.91 -4.84 8.77
CA TYR A 214 16.64 -3.56 8.72
C TYR A 214 16.67 -2.88 10.08
N LEU A 215 15.57 -2.95 10.84
CA LEU A 215 15.45 -2.42 12.20
C LEU A 215 16.09 -3.34 13.27
N GLY A 216 16.60 -4.51 12.88
CA GLY A 216 17.22 -5.48 13.79
C GLY A 216 16.21 -6.33 14.58
N PHE A 217 14.99 -6.53 14.04
CA PHE A 217 13.93 -7.34 14.64
C PHE A 217 13.76 -8.67 13.90
N SER A 218 13.43 -9.73 14.63
CA SER A 218 13.00 -11.01 14.08
C SER A 218 11.50 -11.01 13.73
N GLU A 219 11.05 -11.92 12.86
CA GLU A 219 9.65 -11.95 12.41
C GLU A 219 8.67 -12.29 13.55
N ASP A 220 9.08 -13.00 14.59
CA ASP A 220 8.28 -13.25 15.80
C ASP A 220 8.11 -12.00 16.71
N GLU A 221 8.84 -10.93 16.44
CA GLU A 221 8.68 -9.63 17.09
C GLU A 221 7.80 -8.66 16.28
N VAL A 222 7.16 -9.14 15.19
CA VAL A 222 6.33 -8.34 14.29
C VAL A 222 4.86 -8.74 14.42
N ALA A 223 3.98 -7.75 14.62
CA ALA A 223 2.54 -7.92 14.50
C ALA A 223 2.02 -7.22 13.25
N VAL A 224 1.22 -7.92 12.44
CA VAL A 224 0.69 -7.39 11.18
C VAL A 224 -0.84 -7.31 11.19
N TYR A 225 -1.37 -6.29 10.51
CA TYR A 225 -2.80 -6.01 10.45
C TYR A 225 -3.24 -5.73 9.02
N GLY A 226 -4.36 -6.33 8.58
CA GLY A 226 -4.88 -6.14 7.23
C GLY A 226 -6.36 -6.48 7.10
N ASP A 227 -6.96 -6.19 5.93
CA ASP A 227 -8.36 -6.48 5.62
C ASP A 227 -8.60 -6.94 4.18
N GLY A 228 -7.65 -6.71 3.27
CA GLY A 228 -7.81 -6.85 1.83
C GLY A 228 -7.02 -8.00 1.19
N GLY A 229 -7.21 -8.12 -0.13
CA GLY A 229 -6.52 -9.14 -0.94
C GLY A 229 -5.01 -8.94 -1.03
N ASN A 230 -4.56 -7.70 -1.06
CA ASN A 230 -3.13 -7.33 -1.09
C ASN A 230 -2.42 -7.52 0.26
N ASP A 231 -3.16 -7.85 1.34
CA ASP A 231 -2.62 -8.15 2.66
C ASP A 231 -2.38 -9.65 2.88
N ILE A 232 -2.98 -10.52 2.05
CA ILE A 232 -2.99 -11.98 2.28
C ILE A 232 -1.60 -12.52 2.50
N VAL A 233 -0.62 -12.16 1.66
CA VAL A 233 0.76 -12.63 1.77
C VAL A 233 1.40 -12.16 3.09
N MET A 234 1.12 -10.96 3.52
CA MET A 234 1.58 -10.43 4.81
C MET A 234 0.91 -11.15 5.99
N LEU A 235 -0.41 -11.35 5.93
CA LEU A 235 -1.17 -12.01 6.99
C LEU A 235 -0.84 -13.49 7.12
N ASP A 236 -0.54 -14.19 6.03
CA ASP A 236 -0.17 -15.63 6.04
C ASP A 236 1.27 -15.86 6.52
N ARG A 237 2.16 -14.87 6.35
CA ARG A 237 3.58 -14.98 6.68
C ARG A 237 3.88 -14.90 8.17
N PHE A 238 3.25 -13.94 8.87
CA PHE A 238 3.63 -13.58 10.24
C PHE A 238 2.77 -14.33 11.28
N GLU A 239 3.40 -14.81 12.35
CA GLU A 239 2.71 -15.51 13.45
C GLU A 239 1.67 -14.62 14.15
N HIS A 240 2.01 -13.35 14.36
CA HIS A 240 1.12 -12.38 15.00
C HIS A 240 0.34 -11.59 13.95
N ALA A 241 -0.51 -12.29 13.19
CA ALA A 241 -1.35 -11.72 12.15
C ALA A 241 -2.80 -11.51 12.60
N TYR A 242 -3.38 -10.37 12.26
CA TYR A 242 -4.72 -9.97 12.68
C TYR A 242 -5.50 -9.35 11.52
N ALA A 243 -6.66 -9.90 11.20
CA ALA A 243 -7.60 -9.28 10.27
C ALA A 243 -8.66 -8.47 11.02
N THR A 244 -9.09 -7.34 10.44
CA THR A 244 -10.24 -6.61 10.96
C THR A 244 -11.54 -7.35 10.64
N SER A 245 -12.58 -7.19 11.47
CA SER A 245 -13.87 -7.87 11.26
C SER A 245 -14.61 -7.39 10.00
N ASN A 246 -14.29 -6.20 9.48
CA ASN A 246 -14.78 -5.71 8.19
C ASN A 246 -14.00 -6.25 6.99
N GLY A 247 -12.87 -6.91 7.22
CA GLY A 247 -12.04 -7.47 6.16
C GLY A 247 -12.70 -8.62 5.40
N SER A 248 -12.11 -8.96 4.27
CA SER A 248 -12.55 -10.06 3.41
C SER A 248 -12.39 -11.41 4.13
N ASP A 249 -13.22 -12.40 3.74
CA ASP A 249 -13.08 -13.75 4.30
C ASP A 249 -11.71 -14.38 4.00
N ALA A 250 -11.10 -14.03 2.88
CA ALA A 250 -9.75 -14.48 2.53
C ALA A 250 -8.69 -13.91 3.49
N ALA A 251 -8.74 -12.60 3.79
CA ALA A 251 -7.85 -11.97 4.76
C ALA A 251 -8.03 -12.54 6.17
N LYS A 252 -9.28 -12.77 6.60
CA LYS A 252 -9.58 -13.42 7.91
C LYS A 252 -9.02 -14.82 8.01
N ARG A 253 -9.10 -15.62 6.94
CA ARG A 253 -8.53 -16.97 6.91
C ARG A 253 -7.01 -16.94 6.95
N ALA A 254 -6.38 -16.04 6.20
CA ALA A 254 -4.92 -15.89 6.18
C ALA A 254 -4.37 -15.47 7.55
N ALA A 255 -5.00 -14.52 8.21
CA ALA A 255 -4.57 -14.05 9.53
C ALA A 255 -4.80 -15.07 10.66
N GLY A 256 -5.80 -15.92 10.55
CA GLY A 256 -6.21 -16.85 11.63
C GLY A 256 -6.81 -16.15 12.86
N ASN A 257 -6.52 -14.88 13.09
CA ASN A 257 -7.06 -14.07 14.18
C ASN A 257 -7.88 -12.92 13.64
N VAL A 258 -9.08 -12.71 14.20
CA VAL A 258 -9.97 -11.61 13.82
C VAL A 258 -10.19 -10.69 15.01
N ILE A 259 -9.89 -9.41 14.82
CA ILE A 259 -10.16 -8.35 15.80
C ILE A 259 -11.41 -7.57 15.42
N GLY A 260 -11.75 -6.52 16.17
CA GLY A 260 -12.92 -5.69 15.90
C GLY A 260 -12.86 -4.92 14.57
N ASN A 261 -13.90 -4.12 14.31
CA ASN A 261 -14.03 -3.31 13.10
C ASN A 261 -13.12 -2.07 13.15
N CYS A 262 -12.54 -1.65 12.00
CA CYS A 262 -11.73 -0.44 11.88
C CYS A 262 -12.49 0.82 12.35
N ALA A 263 -13.80 0.92 12.08
CA ALA A 263 -14.65 2.02 12.54
C ALA A 263 -14.67 2.21 14.06
N THR A 264 -14.32 1.19 14.81
CA THR A 264 -14.23 1.23 16.27
C THR A 264 -12.79 1.32 16.78
N HIS A 265 -11.84 1.68 15.93
CA HIS A 265 -10.40 1.77 16.25
C HIS A 265 -9.85 0.44 16.80
N ALA A 266 -10.24 -0.68 16.21
CA ALA A 266 -9.83 -2.01 16.70
C ALA A 266 -8.31 -2.20 16.66
N VAL A 267 -7.65 -1.82 15.56
CA VAL A 267 -6.20 -1.93 15.41
C VAL A 267 -5.45 -1.06 16.42
N PRO A 268 -5.69 0.26 16.54
CA PRO A 268 -5.04 1.08 17.56
C PRO A 268 -5.18 0.54 18.98
N ARG A 269 -6.40 0.08 19.35
CA ARG A 269 -6.64 -0.51 20.69
C ARG A 269 -5.88 -1.82 20.89
N HIS A 270 -5.81 -2.66 19.87
CA HIS A 270 -5.11 -3.95 19.94
C HIS A 270 -3.59 -3.74 20.06
N MET A 271 -3.00 -2.81 19.30
CA MET A 271 -1.58 -2.46 19.42
C MET A 271 -1.20 -2.07 20.84
N VAL A 272 -1.96 -1.14 21.44
CA VAL A 272 -1.74 -0.68 22.82
C VAL A 272 -1.93 -1.83 23.84
N ALA A 273 -2.95 -2.66 23.66
CA ALA A 273 -3.20 -3.80 24.56
C ALA A 273 -2.08 -4.83 24.49
N THR A 274 -1.58 -5.15 23.29
CA THR A 274 -0.45 -6.05 23.08
C THR A 274 0.81 -5.52 23.77
N LEU A 275 1.13 -4.26 23.54
CA LEU A 275 2.28 -3.61 24.17
C LEU A 275 2.23 -3.69 25.71
N ARG A 276 1.07 -3.38 26.30
CA ARG A 276 0.87 -3.41 27.76
C ARG A 276 0.97 -4.84 28.32
N SER A 277 0.43 -5.83 27.61
CA SER A 277 0.53 -7.24 27.98
C SER A 277 1.96 -7.74 28.00
N ASP A 278 2.73 -7.41 26.97
CA ASP A 278 4.13 -7.80 26.86
C ASP A 278 5.01 -7.18 27.97
N ARG A 279 4.78 -5.90 28.30
CA ARG A 279 5.47 -5.24 29.41
C ARG A 279 5.19 -5.89 30.76
N ASN A 280 3.94 -6.27 31.02
CA ASN A 280 3.58 -6.93 32.27
C ASN A 280 4.25 -8.31 32.41
N ARG A 281 4.44 -9.04 31.32
CA ARG A 281 5.16 -10.36 31.32
C ARG A 281 6.64 -10.16 31.65
N THR A 282 7.28 -9.11 31.13
CA THR A 282 8.71 -8.85 31.35
C THR A 282 9.03 -8.40 32.78
N VAL A 283 8.05 -7.81 33.50
CA VAL A 283 8.23 -7.37 34.90
C VAL A 283 8.09 -8.54 35.89
N ILE A 284 7.50 -9.67 35.49
CA ILE A 284 7.22 -10.84 36.35
C ILE A 284 8.29 -11.95 36.13
N SER A 285 9.08 -11.88 35.08
CA SER A 285 10.20 -12.78 34.78
C SER A 285 11.52 -12.22 35.29
#